data_36fcf2aa5716bf4d59ed8aecd4aff3d9
#
_entry.id   36fcf2aa5716bf4d59ed8aecd4aff3d9
#
_cell.length_a   1.000
_cell.length_b   1.000
_cell.length_c   1.000
_cell.angle_alpha   90.00
_cell.angle_beta   90.00
_cell.angle_gamma   90.00
#
_symmetry.space_group_name_H-M   'P 1'
#
loop_
_entity.id
_entity.type
_entity.pdbx_description
1 polymer ?
#
loop_
_entity_poly.entity_id
_entity_poly.type
_entity_poly.pdbx_seq_one_letter_code
_entity_poly.pdbx_strand_id
1 'polypeptide(L)'
;MLKFIGSRLLVLPLLLLLLSALIFALLYLLPGDPARIMAGEYASAETVDRIRVQMGFDRHPVVQYLDYVRDVLQGEWGRSYQSNRLVLEDVKEVFPKTIKVTIVAEVMSIILGVSFGVLAAVRRNSWIDRSLMTVSVLSLSMPLFWLALLLQLLFAMRLGWLPPSGSGDLFSRYIVLPALTLAIPSSGYLARITRAAMLDTQQADYVLTARSKGIREFKVITKHMPVSYTHLRAHETEADLVCRLLLE
;
A
#
# COMPACT_ATOMS: atom_id res chain seq x y z
N MET A 1 -24.60 -11.91 -5.21
CA MET A 1 -23.80 -10.80 -4.66
C MET A 1 -23.91 -10.66 -3.14
N LEU A 2 -25.12 -10.51 -2.55
CA LEU A 2 -25.27 -10.37 -1.07
C LEU A 2 -24.68 -11.55 -0.27
N LYS A 3 -24.87 -12.81 -0.70
CA LYS A 3 -24.27 -13.98 -0.03
C LYS A 3 -22.75 -13.96 -0.07
N PHE A 4 -22.15 -13.50 -1.18
CA PHE A 4 -20.70 -13.37 -1.34
C PHE A 4 -20.14 -12.28 -0.44
N ILE A 5 -20.78 -11.13 -0.38
CA ILE A 5 -20.39 -10.02 0.53
C ILE A 5 -20.55 -10.46 1.99
N GLY A 6 -21.66 -11.14 2.34
CA GLY A 6 -21.93 -11.63 3.69
C GLY A 6 -20.87 -12.65 4.16
N SER A 7 -20.50 -13.60 3.31
CA SER A 7 -19.46 -14.59 3.66
C SER A 7 -18.08 -13.92 3.87
N ARG A 8 -17.74 -12.92 3.06
CA ARG A 8 -16.49 -12.16 3.21
C ARG A 8 -16.47 -11.33 4.49
N LEU A 9 -17.59 -10.68 4.84
CA LEU A 9 -17.74 -9.93 6.08
C LEU A 9 -17.66 -10.80 7.34
N LEU A 10 -18.03 -12.07 7.27
CA LEU A 10 -17.88 -13.03 8.39
C LEU A 10 -16.44 -13.58 8.50
N VAL A 11 -15.76 -13.78 7.38
CA VAL A 11 -14.37 -14.28 7.37
C VAL A 11 -13.38 -13.20 7.84
N LEU A 12 -13.65 -11.92 7.56
CA LEU A 12 -12.73 -10.83 7.90
C LEU A 12 -12.47 -10.69 9.42
N PRO A 13 -13.46 -10.70 10.33
CA PRO A 13 -13.22 -10.71 11.77
C PRO A 13 -12.42 -11.93 12.24
N LEU A 14 -12.69 -13.11 11.66
CA LEU A 14 -11.96 -14.33 11.99
C LEU A 14 -10.48 -14.21 11.60
N LEU A 15 -10.19 -13.68 10.41
CA LEU A 15 -8.81 -13.44 9.96
C LEU A 15 -8.11 -12.41 10.85
N LEU A 16 -8.81 -11.34 11.24
CA LEU A 16 -8.25 -10.32 12.14
C LEU A 16 -7.93 -10.90 13.52
N LEU A 17 -8.83 -11.73 14.08
CA LEU A 17 -8.58 -12.41 15.36
C LEU A 17 -7.39 -13.37 15.24
N LEU A 18 -7.31 -14.16 14.18
CA LEU A 18 -6.21 -15.10 13.97
C LEU A 18 -4.89 -14.37 13.80
N LEU A 19 -4.86 -13.29 13.01
CA LEU A 19 -3.68 -12.47 12.81
C LEU A 19 -3.24 -11.79 14.12
N SER A 20 -4.18 -11.21 14.88
CA SER A 20 -3.86 -10.57 16.15
C SER A 20 -3.35 -11.58 17.19
N ALA A 21 -3.92 -12.79 17.23
CA ALA A 21 -3.44 -13.87 18.09
C ALA A 21 -2.02 -14.32 17.72
N LEU A 22 -1.74 -14.43 16.41
CA LEU A 22 -0.40 -14.74 15.90
C LEU A 22 0.62 -13.68 16.30
N ILE A 23 0.28 -12.40 16.09
CA ILE A 23 1.16 -11.28 16.46
C ILE A 23 1.39 -11.26 17.97
N PHE A 24 0.33 -11.46 18.77
CA PHE A 24 0.44 -11.53 20.23
C PHE A 24 1.37 -12.68 20.67
N ALA A 25 1.21 -13.86 20.10
CA ALA A 25 2.06 -15.01 20.39
C ALA A 25 3.53 -14.75 19.99
N LEU A 26 3.77 -14.13 18.83
CA LEU A 26 5.11 -13.74 18.39
C LEU A 26 5.76 -12.74 19.36
N LEU A 27 5.01 -11.72 19.79
CA LEU A 27 5.50 -10.73 20.75
C LEU A 27 5.81 -11.36 22.12
N TYR A 28 5.01 -12.35 22.54
CA TYR A 28 5.24 -13.08 23.78
C TYR A 28 6.48 -13.99 23.71
N LEU A 29 6.80 -14.53 22.52
CA LEU A 29 7.98 -15.38 22.29
C LEU A 29 9.27 -14.58 22.12
N LEU A 30 9.20 -13.30 21.78
CA LEU A 30 10.38 -12.45 21.64
C LEU A 30 11.05 -12.25 23.00
N PRO A 31 12.39 -12.33 23.05
CA PRO A 31 13.13 -12.02 24.27
C PRO A 31 13.00 -10.53 24.59
N GLY A 32 12.34 -10.22 25.71
CA GLY A 32 12.14 -8.86 26.21
C GLY A 32 11.03 -8.84 27.27
N ASP A 33 11.23 -8.03 28.28
CA ASP A 33 10.23 -7.82 29.32
C ASP A 33 9.53 -6.47 29.09
N PRO A 34 8.26 -6.46 28.66
CA PRO A 34 7.52 -5.23 28.41
C PRO A 34 7.45 -4.32 29.65
N ALA A 35 7.40 -4.90 30.86
CA ALA A 35 7.43 -4.12 32.08
C ALA A 35 8.76 -3.38 32.25
N ARG A 36 9.86 -3.98 31.83
CA ARG A 36 11.17 -3.35 31.88
C ARG A 36 11.32 -2.24 30.84
N ILE A 37 10.76 -2.44 29.65
CA ILE A 37 10.74 -1.41 28.59
C ILE A 37 9.96 -0.17 29.08
N MET A 38 8.83 -0.37 29.75
CA MET A 38 8.02 0.72 30.29
C MET A 38 8.67 1.40 31.50
N ALA A 39 9.34 0.62 32.35
CA ALA A 39 10.02 1.14 33.53
C ALA A 39 11.26 1.99 33.19
N GLY A 40 11.88 1.70 32.04
CA GLY A 40 13.15 2.27 31.63
C GLY A 40 14.37 1.45 32.08
N GLU A 41 15.49 1.69 31.41
CA GLU A 41 16.71 0.87 31.54
C GLU A 41 17.30 0.88 32.97
N TYR A 42 17.14 1.98 33.68
CA TYR A 42 17.70 2.18 35.02
C TYR A 42 16.70 1.94 36.16
N ALA A 43 15.51 1.44 35.88
CA ALA A 43 14.49 1.22 36.92
C ALA A 43 14.89 0.07 37.86
N SER A 44 14.52 0.24 39.16
CA SER A 44 14.71 -0.81 40.16
C SER A 44 13.85 -2.04 39.84
N ALA A 45 14.28 -3.22 40.32
CA ALA A 45 13.51 -4.46 40.15
C ALA A 45 12.10 -4.35 40.74
N GLU A 46 11.98 -3.65 41.88
CA GLU A 46 10.68 -3.40 42.53
C GLU A 46 9.73 -2.54 41.65
N THR A 47 10.26 -1.56 40.92
CA THR A 47 9.47 -0.73 40.00
C THR A 47 9.00 -1.56 38.81
N VAL A 48 9.87 -2.41 38.26
CA VAL A 48 9.52 -3.32 37.14
C VAL A 48 8.44 -4.29 37.58
N ASP A 49 8.55 -4.92 38.76
CA ASP A 49 7.55 -5.86 39.27
C ASP A 49 6.20 -5.19 39.54
N ARG A 50 6.23 -3.95 40.04
CA ARG A 50 5.01 -3.15 40.24
C ARG A 50 4.29 -2.89 38.89
N ILE A 51 5.03 -2.49 37.84
CA ILE A 51 4.47 -2.26 36.52
C ILE A 51 3.95 -3.60 35.94
N ARG A 52 4.68 -4.70 36.12
CA ARG A 52 4.25 -6.03 35.64
C ARG A 52 2.89 -6.43 36.19
N VAL A 53 2.67 -6.27 37.50
CA VAL A 53 1.41 -6.57 38.17
C VAL A 53 0.31 -5.56 37.76
N GLN A 54 0.62 -4.27 37.70
CA GLN A 54 -0.34 -3.22 37.32
C GLN A 54 -0.86 -3.40 35.88
N MET A 55 0.01 -3.83 34.96
CA MET A 55 -0.35 -4.05 33.55
C MET A 55 -0.83 -5.47 33.26
N GLY A 56 -0.83 -6.35 34.28
CA GLY A 56 -1.30 -7.73 34.13
C GLY A 56 -0.37 -8.63 33.31
N PHE A 57 0.90 -8.26 33.15
CA PHE A 57 1.89 -9.09 32.45
C PHE A 57 2.29 -10.35 33.20
N ASP A 58 1.88 -10.46 34.47
CA ASP A 58 2.02 -11.67 35.29
C ASP A 58 0.94 -12.72 35.05
N ARG A 59 -0.14 -12.36 34.34
CA ARG A 59 -1.26 -13.25 34.05
C ARG A 59 -0.91 -14.26 32.95
N HIS A 60 -1.72 -15.34 32.86
CA HIS A 60 -1.55 -16.31 31.79
C HIS A 60 -1.74 -15.65 30.40
N PRO A 61 -0.90 -15.93 29.38
CA PRO A 61 -0.93 -15.26 28.07
C PRO A 61 -2.30 -15.28 27.39
N VAL A 62 -3.05 -16.37 27.50
CA VAL A 62 -4.40 -16.47 26.94
C VAL A 62 -5.34 -15.44 27.57
N VAL A 63 -5.22 -15.21 28.88
CA VAL A 63 -6.03 -14.20 29.59
C VAL A 63 -5.66 -12.80 29.14
N GLN A 64 -4.36 -12.52 29.03
CA GLN A 64 -3.86 -11.23 28.51
C GLN A 64 -4.39 -10.95 27.10
N TYR A 65 -4.39 -11.95 26.22
CA TYR A 65 -4.93 -11.81 24.87
C TYR A 65 -6.45 -11.57 24.86
N LEU A 66 -7.21 -12.28 25.67
CA LEU A 66 -8.65 -12.08 25.77
C LEU A 66 -9.02 -10.71 26.34
N ASP A 67 -8.30 -10.26 27.37
CA ASP A 67 -8.44 -8.93 27.92
C ASP A 67 -8.15 -7.87 26.86
N TYR A 68 -7.03 -8.00 26.10
CA TYR A 68 -6.69 -7.12 24.98
C TYR A 68 -7.79 -7.06 23.91
N VAL A 69 -8.32 -8.20 23.48
CA VAL A 69 -9.40 -8.23 22.47
C VAL A 69 -10.66 -7.55 22.99
N ARG A 70 -11.00 -7.78 24.26
CA ARG A 70 -12.14 -7.15 24.92
C ARG A 70 -12.00 -5.64 24.96
N ASP A 71 -10.83 -5.14 25.39
CA ASP A 71 -10.55 -3.72 25.52
C ASP A 71 -10.59 -3.01 24.15
N VAL A 72 -10.00 -3.65 23.12
CA VAL A 72 -10.05 -3.15 21.73
C VAL A 72 -11.50 -3.06 21.22
N LEU A 73 -12.35 -4.06 21.52
CA LEU A 73 -13.76 -4.03 21.13
C LEU A 73 -14.57 -2.94 21.88
N GLN A 74 -14.12 -2.54 23.06
CA GLN A 74 -14.70 -1.43 23.84
C GLN A 74 -14.14 -0.06 23.41
N GLY A 75 -13.18 -0.04 22.48
CA GLY A 75 -12.53 1.18 22.01
C GLY A 75 -11.32 1.63 22.84
N GLU A 76 -10.92 0.80 23.80
CA GLU A 76 -9.72 1.02 24.63
C GLU A 76 -8.52 0.34 23.98
N TRP A 77 -7.74 1.12 23.22
CA TRP A 77 -6.58 0.62 22.46
C TRP A 77 -5.28 0.63 23.29
N GLY A 78 -5.39 0.93 24.58
CA GLY A 78 -4.26 0.96 25.48
C GLY A 78 -3.31 2.14 25.28
N ARG A 79 -2.11 2.00 25.85
CA ARG A 79 -1.04 2.99 25.78
C ARG A 79 0.19 2.42 25.08
N SER A 80 0.87 3.27 24.33
CA SER A 80 2.15 2.93 23.71
C SER A 80 3.20 2.66 24.78
N TYR A 81 3.88 1.55 24.72
CA TYR A 81 4.98 1.21 25.64
C TYR A 81 6.18 2.16 25.51
N GLN A 82 6.33 2.81 24.38
CA GLN A 82 7.46 3.69 24.10
C GLN A 82 7.17 5.16 24.47
N SER A 83 6.00 5.67 24.08
CA SER A 83 5.64 7.09 24.29
C SER A 83 4.75 7.33 25.50
N ASN A 84 4.18 6.29 26.08
CA ASN A 84 3.17 6.31 27.15
C ASN A 84 1.90 7.12 26.81
N ARG A 85 1.72 7.48 25.53
CA ARG A 85 0.51 8.13 25.00
C ARG A 85 -0.57 7.11 24.69
N LEU A 86 -1.83 7.54 24.62
CA LEU A 86 -2.91 6.68 24.15
C LEU A 86 -2.70 6.32 22.68
N VAL A 87 -2.73 5.02 22.36
CA VAL A 87 -2.54 4.51 20.98
C VAL A 87 -3.55 5.15 20.03
N LEU A 88 -4.80 5.32 20.45
CA LEU A 88 -5.84 5.95 19.64
C LEU A 88 -5.53 7.41 19.28
N GLU A 89 -4.89 8.16 20.17
CA GLU A 89 -4.46 9.54 19.89
C GLU A 89 -3.32 9.56 18.88
N ASP A 90 -2.33 8.69 19.05
CA ASP A 90 -1.23 8.56 18.10
C ASP A 90 -1.74 8.15 16.70
N VAL A 91 -2.67 7.20 16.63
CA VAL A 91 -3.31 6.79 15.36
C VAL A 91 -4.08 7.96 14.74
N LYS A 92 -4.90 8.67 15.49
CA LYS A 92 -5.66 9.84 14.99
C LYS A 92 -4.74 10.95 14.48
N GLU A 93 -3.56 11.10 15.06
CA GLU A 93 -2.58 12.09 14.61
C GLU A 93 -1.83 11.66 13.34
N VAL A 94 -1.39 10.40 13.25
CA VAL A 94 -0.51 9.92 12.19
C VAL A 94 -1.30 9.42 10.97
N PHE A 95 -2.44 8.78 11.17
CA PHE A 95 -3.23 8.17 10.09
C PHE A 95 -3.64 9.16 9.00
N PRO A 96 -4.13 10.38 9.30
CA PRO A 96 -4.44 11.36 8.26
C PRO A 96 -3.22 11.79 7.44
N LYS A 97 -2.04 11.86 8.07
CA LYS A 97 -0.78 12.19 7.37
C LYS A 97 -0.41 11.09 6.37
N THR A 98 -0.54 9.83 6.78
CA THR A 98 -0.29 8.67 5.92
C THR A 98 -1.28 8.63 4.74
N ILE A 99 -2.57 8.84 4.99
CA ILE A 99 -3.60 8.89 3.93
C ILE A 99 -3.29 9.99 2.91
N LYS A 100 -2.91 11.18 3.36
CA LYS A 100 -2.54 12.28 2.46
C LYS A 100 -1.39 11.89 1.52
N VAL A 101 -0.32 11.32 2.07
CA VAL A 101 0.84 10.87 1.28
C VAL A 101 0.44 9.77 0.31
N THR A 102 -0.34 8.79 0.76
CA THR A 102 -0.80 7.66 -0.06
C THR A 102 -1.65 8.14 -1.24
N ILE A 103 -2.60 9.05 -1.01
CA ILE A 103 -3.46 9.60 -2.09
C ILE A 103 -2.60 10.31 -3.14
N VAL A 104 -1.68 11.18 -2.71
CA VAL A 104 -0.81 11.91 -3.64
C VAL A 104 0.08 10.94 -4.42
N ALA A 105 0.67 9.95 -3.74
CA ALA A 105 1.51 8.94 -4.37
C ALA A 105 0.72 8.12 -5.41
N GLU A 106 -0.51 7.71 -5.08
CA GLU A 106 -1.36 6.92 -5.99
C GLU A 106 -1.77 7.72 -7.22
N VAL A 107 -2.19 8.98 -7.03
CA VAL A 107 -2.51 9.88 -8.16
C VAL A 107 -1.30 10.06 -9.08
N MET A 108 -0.11 10.31 -8.50
CA MET A 108 1.12 10.42 -9.28
C MET A 108 1.47 9.11 -10.00
N SER A 109 1.31 7.97 -9.32
CA SER A 109 1.54 6.65 -9.89
C SER A 109 0.62 6.38 -11.08
N ILE A 110 -0.67 6.68 -10.96
CA ILE A 110 -1.64 6.51 -12.05
C ILE A 110 -1.28 7.40 -13.23
N ILE A 111 -1.03 8.68 -13.01
CA ILE A 111 -0.69 9.62 -14.07
C ILE A 111 0.59 9.17 -14.81
N LEU A 112 1.65 8.88 -14.09
CA LEU A 112 2.94 8.48 -14.68
C LEU A 112 2.85 7.08 -15.32
N GLY A 113 2.28 6.12 -14.59
CA GLY A 113 2.22 4.72 -15.03
C GLY A 113 1.35 4.54 -16.27
N VAL A 114 0.14 5.11 -16.29
CA VAL A 114 -0.73 5.06 -17.47
C VAL A 114 -0.10 5.80 -18.64
N SER A 115 0.43 7.01 -18.43
CA SER A 115 1.06 7.78 -19.52
C SER A 115 2.25 7.03 -20.13
N PHE A 116 3.13 6.47 -19.31
CA PHE A 116 4.29 5.71 -19.78
C PHE A 116 3.88 4.40 -20.45
N GLY A 117 2.89 3.70 -19.90
CA GLY A 117 2.36 2.46 -20.49
C GLY A 117 1.75 2.69 -21.87
N VAL A 118 0.91 3.72 -21.99
CA VAL A 118 0.31 4.13 -23.28
C VAL A 118 1.40 4.53 -24.28
N LEU A 119 2.34 5.37 -23.87
CA LEU A 119 3.43 5.82 -24.75
C LEU A 119 4.29 4.64 -25.24
N ALA A 120 4.62 3.70 -24.36
CA ALA A 120 5.35 2.51 -24.69
C ALA A 120 4.57 1.59 -25.67
N ALA A 121 3.25 1.44 -25.47
CA ALA A 121 2.41 0.65 -26.36
C ALA A 121 2.27 1.27 -27.75
N VAL A 122 2.06 2.58 -27.83
CA VAL A 122 1.95 3.32 -29.11
C VAL A 122 3.26 3.27 -29.88
N ARG A 123 4.39 3.35 -29.17
CA ARG A 123 5.72 3.29 -29.78
C ARG A 123 6.38 1.91 -29.62
N ARG A 124 5.60 0.87 -29.77
CA ARG A 124 6.04 -0.53 -29.65
C ARG A 124 7.33 -0.81 -30.43
N ASN A 125 8.24 -1.56 -29.80
CA ASN A 125 9.54 -1.97 -30.33
C ASN A 125 10.53 -0.83 -30.63
N SER A 126 10.19 0.43 -30.28
CA SER A 126 11.09 1.57 -30.37
C SER A 126 12.08 1.62 -29.17
N TRP A 127 13.08 2.47 -29.29
CA TRP A 127 13.98 2.72 -28.17
C TRP A 127 13.25 3.33 -26.95
N ILE A 128 12.19 4.12 -27.18
CA ILE A 128 11.34 4.70 -26.13
C ILE A 128 10.63 3.59 -25.34
N ASP A 129 10.03 2.64 -26.03
CA ASP A 129 9.40 1.48 -25.41
C ASP A 129 10.39 0.71 -24.55
N ARG A 130 11.55 0.38 -25.11
CA ARG A 130 12.59 -0.35 -24.37
C ARG A 130 13.08 0.41 -23.15
N SER A 131 13.35 1.71 -23.27
CA SER A 131 13.82 2.54 -22.16
C SER A 131 12.78 2.64 -21.05
N LEU A 132 11.52 2.92 -21.38
CA LEU A 132 10.44 2.99 -20.40
C LEU A 132 10.23 1.67 -19.67
N MET A 133 10.28 0.55 -20.38
CA MET A 133 10.14 -0.77 -19.76
C MET A 133 11.35 -1.14 -18.90
N THR A 134 12.57 -0.79 -19.31
CA THR A 134 13.77 -0.97 -18.51
C THR A 134 13.73 -0.14 -17.23
N VAL A 135 13.37 1.14 -17.32
CA VAL A 135 13.21 2.01 -16.14
C VAL A 135 12.12 1.47 -15.21
N SER A 136 11.01 0.98 -15.76
CA SER A 136 9.93 0.36 -14.97
C SER A 136 10.41 -0.88 -14.20
N VAL A 137 11.24 -1.72 -14.81
CA VAL A 137 11.81 -2.89 -14.12
C VAL A 137 12.81 -2.46 -13.05
N LEU A 138 13.69 -1.51 -13.37
CA LEU A 138 14.67 -1.00 -12.43
C LEU A 138 13.98 -0.36 -11.20
N SER A 139 12.92 0.42 -11.41
CA SER A 139 12.19 1.06 -10.31
C SER A 139 11.57 0.05 -9.33
N LEU A 140 11.14 -1.11 -9.82
CA LEU A 140 10.60 -2.20 -9.00
C LEU A 140 11.69 -2.97 -8.25
N SER A 141 12.90 -3.03 -8.81
CA SER A 141 14.02 -3.76 -8.23
C SER A 141 14.74 -2.98 -7.14
N MET A 142 14.54 -1.66 -7.08
CA MET A 142 15.19 -0.80 -6.09
C MET A 142 14.52 -0.94 -4.70
N PRO A 143 15.29 -1.15 -3.62
CA PRO A 143 14.76 -1.06 -2.27
C PRO A 143 14.17 0.33 -2.00
N LEU A 144 12.95 0.38 -1.44
CA LEU A 144 12.21 1.62 -1.24
C LEU A 144 12.98 2.65 -0.41
N PHE A 145 13.64 2.20 0.67
CA PHE A 145 14.44 3.06 1.53
C PHE A 145 15.63 3.67 0.77
N TRP A 146 16.27 2.91 -0.12
CA TRP A 146 17.39 3.38 -0.91
C TRP A 146 16.97 4.45 -1.91
N LEU A 147 15.83 4.22 -2.59
CA LEU A 147 15.23 5.22 -3.47
C LEU A 147 14.87 6.51 -2.70
N ALA A 148 14.31 6.39 -1.49
CA ALA A 148 14.00 7.54 -0.64
C ALA A 148 15.27 8.36 -0.33
N LEU A 149 16.35 7.69 0.07
CA LEU A 149 17.63 8.35 0.37
C LEU A 149 18.24 9.04 -0.86
N LEU A 150 18.17 8.42 -2.05
CA LEU A 150 18.64 9.01 -3.29
C LEU A 150 17.84 10.27 -3.67
N LEU A 151 16.51 10.20 -3.57
CA LEU A 151 15.65 11.34 -3.85
C LEU A 151 15.89 12.48 -2.84
N GLN A 152 16.06 12.15 -1.58
CA GLN A 152 16.40 13.13 -0.54
C GLN A 152 17.77 13.76 -0.79
N LEU A 153 18.79 12.96 -1.10
CA LEU A 153 20.14 13.45 -1.43
C LEU A 153 20.11 14.38 -2.62
N LEU A 154 19.41 14.02 -3.68
CA LEU A 154 19.35 14.79 -4.92
C LEU A 154 18.52 16.05 -4.76
N PHE A 155 17.26 15.93 -4.38
CA PHE A 155 16.31 17.05 -4.41
C PHE A 155 16.36 17.94 -3.17
N ALA A 156 16.68 17.38 -2.00
CA ALA A 156 16.76 18.19 -0.78
C ALA A 156 18.18 18.69 -0.51
N MET A 157 19.19 17.82 -0.58
CA MET A 157 20.54 18.20 -0.17
C MET A 157 21.34 18.87 -1.30
N ARG A 158 21.29 18.30 -2.53
CA ARG A 158 22.09 18.83 -3.66
C ARG A 158 21.42 20.01 -4.35
N LEU A 159 20.15 19.88 -4.70
CA LEU A 159 19.40 20.89 -5.45
C LEU A 159 18.70 21.92 -4.55
N GLY A 160 18.42 21.58 -3.28
CA GLY A 160 17.70 22.47 -2.35
C GLY A 160 16.26 22.81 -2.79
N TRP A 161 15.66 21.99 -3.67
CA TRP A 161 14.33 22.26 -4.21
C TRP A 161 13.21 21.85 -3.25
N LEU A 162 13.44 20.78 -2.49
CA LEU A 162 12.45 20.18 -1.60
C LEU A 162 13.02 20.07 -0.18
N PRO A 163 12.17 20.17 0.86
CA PRO A 163 12.60 19.97 2.23
C PRO A 163 12.97 18.50 2.50
N PRO A 164 14.01 18.22 3.30
CA PRO A 164 14.45 16.86 3.58
C PRO A 164 13.51 16.08 4.49
N SER A 165 12.76 16.76 5.37
CA SER A 165 11.84 16.17 6.33
C SER A 165 10.79 17.18 6.76
N GLY A 166 9.73 16.71 7.39
CA GLY A 166 8.64 17.54 7.91
C GLY A 166 7.27 16.98 7.58
N SER A 167 6.24 17.65 8.08
CA SER A 167 4.84 17.35 7.78
C SER A 167 4.14 18.59 7.25
N GLY A 168 3.17 18.41 6.37
CA GLY A 168 2.44 19.52 5.78
C GLY A 168 1.09 19.09 5.23
N ASP A 169 0.38 20.06 4.64
CA ASP A 169 -0.89 19.81 3.97
C ASP A 169 -0.72 19.11 2.62
N LEU A 170 -1.85 18.70 2.01
CA LEU A 170 -1.89 17.88 0.80
C LEU A 170 -1.07 18.46 -0.38
N PHE A 171 -0.96 19.78 -0.47
CA PHE A 171 -0.19 20.49 -1.51
C PHE A 171 1.13 21.06 -1.00
N SER A 172 1.60 20.61 0.16
CA SER A 172 2.85 21.06 0.73
C SER A 172 4.06 20.42 0.04
N ARG A 173 5.18 21.15 -0.02
CA ARG A 173 6.46 20.63 -0.51
C ARG A 173 6.97 19.42 0.28
N TYR A 174 6.54 19.26 1.53
CA TYR A 174 6.92 18.14 2.41
C TYR A 174 6.36 16.79 1.93
N ILE A 175 5.25 16.78 1.19
CA ILE A 175 4.62 15.55 0.69
C ILE A 175 5.31 15.01 -0.58
N VAL A 176 5.97 15.87 -1.35
CA VAL A 176 6.47 15.52 -2.68
C VAL A 176 7.50 14.37 -2.64
N LEU A 177 8.50 14.45 -1.77
CA LEU A 177 9.53 13.39 -1.68
C LEU A 177 8.97 12.03 -1.23
N PRO A 178 8.21 11.92 -0.14
CA PRO A 178 7.61 10.65 0.25
C PRO A 178 6.62 10.13 -0.79
N ALA A 179 5.84 11.01 -1.43
CA ALA A 179 4.91 10.59 -2.48
C ALA A 179 5.65 10.08 -3.73
N LEU A 180 6.72 10.74 -4.19
CA LEU A 180 7.56 10.26 -5.28
C LEU A 180 8.21 8.91 -4.98
N THR A 181 8.67 8.72 -3.75
CA THR A 181 9.27 7.46 -3.32
C THR A 181 8.30 6.29 -3.49
N LEU A 182 7.04 6.47 -3.13
CA LEU A 182 6.00 5.46 -3.29
C LEU A 182 5.51 5.37 -4.75
N ALA A 183 5.38 6.50 -5.44
CA ALA A 183 4.83 6.57 -6.78
C ALA A 183 5.74 5.95 -7.85
N ILE A 184 7.06 6.07 -7.75
CA ILE A 184 7.98 5.60 -8.78
C ILE A 184 7.88 4.08 -9.00
N PRO A 185 8.01 3.20 -8.00
CA PRO A 185 7.84 1.76 -8.20
C PRO A 185 6.43 1.40 -8.65
N SER A 186 5.40 1.98 -8.02
CA SER A 186 4.00 1.74 -8.37
C SER A 186 3.70 2.15 -9.81
N SER A 187 4.24 3.28 -10.29
CA SER A 187 4.10 3.70 -11.68
C SER A 187 4.79 2.75 -12.66
N GLY A 188 5.94 2.18 -12.30
CA GLY A 188 6.63 1.17 -13.10
C GLY A 188 5.80 -0.10 -13.28
N TYR A 189 5.16 -0.57 -12.20
CA TYR A 189 4.23 -1.70 -12.26
C TYR A 189 3.01 -1.39 -13.16
N LEU A 190 2.39 -0.24 -12.94
CA LEU A 190 1.22 0.19 -13.69
C LEU A 190 1.53 0.41 -15.17
N ALA A 191 2.70 0.97 -15.50
CA ALA A 191 3.14 1.17 -16.89
C ALA A 191 3.24 -0.17 -17.65
N ARG A 192 3.78 -1.21 -17.02
CA ARG A 192 3.89 -2.54 -17.64
C ARG A 192 2.53 -3.16 -17.90
N ILE A 193 1.62 -3.11 -16.91
CA ILE A 193 0.26 -3.63 -17.07
C ILE A 193 -0.49 -2.86 -18.16
N THR A 194 -0.43 -1.52 -18.12
CA THR A 194 -1.08 -0.67 -19.11
C THR A 194 -0.56 -0.96 -20.51
N ARG A 195 0.77 -1.11 -20.67
CA ARG A 195 1.37 -1.47 -21.97
C ARG A 195 0.87 -2.83 -22.48
N ALA A 196 0.88 -3.85 -21.63
CA ALA A 196 0.40 -5.18 -22.01
C ALA A 196 -1.06 -5.13 -22.47
N ALA A 197 -1.92 -4.56 -21.66
CA ALA A 197 -3.33 -4.41 -21.97
C ALA A 197 -3.62 -3.61 -23.25
N MET A 198 -2.86 -2.55 -23.48
CA MET A 198 -2.97 -1.75 -24.71
C MET A 198 -2.55 -2.54 -25.95
N LEU A 199 -1.51 -3.36 -25.85
CA LEU A 199 -1.07 -4.20 -26.96
C LEU A 199 -2.10 -5.29 -27.32
N ASP A 200 -2.70 -5.92 -26.31
CA ASP A 200 -3.76 -6.91 -26.49
C ASP A 200 -4.99 -6.27 -27.17
N THR A 201 -5.39 -5.10 -26.67
CA THR A 201 -6.53 -4.37 -27.21
C THR A 201 -6.31 -3.86 -28.63
N GLN A 202 -5.07 -3.54 -29.03
CA GLN A 202 -4.77 -3.06 -30.39
C GLN A 202 -5.15 -4.07 -31.49
N GLN A 203 -5.17 -5.35 -31.17
CA GLN A 203 -5.49 -6.43 -32.11
C GLN A 203 -6.98 -6.79 -32.14
N ALA A 204 -7.80 -6.17 -31.29
CA ALA A 204 -9.22 -6.46 -31.21
C ALA A 204 -10.00 -5.93 -32.44
N ASP A 205 -10.97 -6.71 -32.92
CA ASP A 205 -11.74 -6.43 -34.13
C ASP A 205 -12.44 -5.07 -34.14
N TYR A 206 -12.92 -4.61 -32.99
CA TYR A 206 -13.58 -3.29 -32.87
C TYR A 206 -12.57 -2.13 -33.05
N VAL A 207 -11.29 -2.33 -32.66
CA VAL A 207 -10.22 -1.33 -32.89
C VAL A 207 -9.87 -1.27 -34.36
N LEU A 208 -9.76 -2.45 -35.02
CA LEU A 208 -9.54 -2.55 -36.47
C LEU A 208 -10.69 -1.89 -37.22
N THR A 209 -11.93 -2.14 -36.82
CA THR A 209 -13.12 -1.49 -37.36
C THR A 209 -13.12 0.02 -37.20
N ALA A 210 -12.71 0.53 -36.03
CA ALA A 210 -12.59 1.95 -35.77
C ALA A 210 -11.55 2.63 -36.68
N ARG A 211 -10.41 1.96 -36.90
CA ARG A 211 -9.37 2.41 -37.84
C ARG A 211 -9.84 2.38 -39.27
N SER A 212 -10.54 1.32 -39.72
CA SER A 212 -11.13 1.21 -41.07
C SER A 212 -12.14 2.32 -41.34
N LYS A 213 -12.85 2.82 -40.31
CA LYS A 213 -13.76 3.99 -40.41
C LYS A 213 -13.03 5.31 -40.46
N GLY A 214 -11.70 5.36 -40.45
CA GLY A 214 -10.91 6.59 -40.53
C GLY A 214 -10.92 7.41 -39.22
N ILE A 215 -11.23 6.80 -38.10
CA ILE A 215 -11.18 7.51 -36.79
C ILE A 215 -9.72 7.84 -36.48
N ARG A 216 -9.46 9.08 -36.07
CA ARG A 216 -8.11 9.55 -35.68
C ARG A 216 -7.51 8.68 -34.59
N GLU A 217 -6.26 8.29 -34.75
CA GLU A 217 -5.56 7.36 -33.85
C GLU A 217 -5.62 7.82 -32.38
N PHE A 218 -5.50 9.11 -32.12
CA PHE A 218 -5.68 9.66 -30.76
C PHE A 218 -7.04 9.30 -30.15
N LYS A 219 -8.11 9.38 -30.93
CA LYS A 219 -9.46 8.99 -30.50
C LYS A 219 -9.60 7.47 -30.28
N VAL A 220 -8.94 6.68 -31.10
CA VAL A 220 -8.87 5.22 -30.96
C VAL A 220 -8.18 4.89 -29.64
N ILE A 221 -7.01 5.48 -29.37
CA ILE A 221 -6.21 5.23 -28.18
C ILE A 221 -6.92 5.71 -26.91
N THR A 222 -7.54 6.90 -26.90
CA THR A 222 -8.09 7.49 -25.69
C THR A 222 -9.52 7.07 -25.38
N LYS A 223 -10.32 6.71 -26.37
CA LYS A 223 -11.75 6.41 -26.21
C LYS A 223 -12.10 4.95 -26.42
N HIS A 224 -11.53 4.31 -27.43
CA HIS A 224 -11.92 2.94 -27.79
C HIS A 224 -11.10 1.87 -27.05
N MET A 225 -9.81 2.09 -26.81
CA MET A 225 -8.97 1.12 -26.09
C MET A 225 -9.24 1.03 -24.58
N PRO A 226 -9.33 2.14 -23.81
CA PRO A 226 -9.49 2.07 -22.34
C PRO A 226 -10.85 1.50 -21.89
N VAL A 227 -11.93 1.82 -22.61
CA VAL A 227 -13.29 1.37 -22.25
C VAL A 227 -13.40 -0.15 -22.29
N SER A 228 -12.76 -0.79 -23.25
CA SER A 228 -12.82 -2.25 -23.39
C SER A 228 -11.92 -2.99 -22.39
N TYR A 229 -10.84 -2.36 -21.95
CA TYR A 229 -9.98 -2.93 -20.90
C TYR A 229 -10.71 -3.06 -19.56
N THR A 230 -11.49 -2.07 -19.17
CA THR A 230 -12.27 -2.12 -17.93
C THR A 230 -13.39 -3.16 -18.00
N HIS A 231 -14.01 -3.36 -19.16
CA HIS A 231 -15.06 -4.37 -19.35
C HIS A 231 -14.52 -5.80 -19.48
N LEU A 232 -13.44 -6.03 -20.25
CA LEU A 232 -12.83 -7.37 -20.39
C LEU A 232 -12.32 -7.91 -19.06
N ARG A 233 -11.67 -7.08 -18.26
CA ARG A 233 -11.15 -7.51 -16.95
C ARG A 233 -12.24 -7.81 -15.93
N ALA A 234 -13.38 -7.12 -16.00
CA ALA A 234 -14.54 -7.45 -15.17
C ALA A 234 -15.09 -8.85 -15.52
N HIS A 235 -15.12 -9.21 -16.81
CA HIS A 235 -15.56 -10.54 -17.28
C HIS A 235 -14.54 -11.65 -17.03
N GLU A 236 -13.24 -11.40 -17.21
CA GLU A 236 -12.19 -12.39 -16.91
C GLU A 236 -12.13 -12.72 -15.42
N THR A 237 -12.32 -11.71 -14.55
CA THR A 237 -12.34 -11.93 -13.11
C THR A 237 -13.57 -12.76 -12.68
N GLU A 238 -14.70 -12.62 -13.35
CA GLU A 238 -15.87 -13.47 -13.11
C GLU A 238 -15.67 -14.89 -13.67
N ALA A 239 -15.08 -15.04 -14.85
CA ALA A 239 -14.81 -16.34 -15.47
C ALA A 239 -13.75 -17.14 -14.68
N ASP A 240 -12.66 -16.51 -14.22
CA ASP A 240 -11.63 -17.13 -13.38
C ASP A 240 -12.19 -17.53 -11.99
N LEU A 241 -13.10 -16.74 -11.42
CA LEU A 241 -13.79 -17.08 -10.17
C LEU A 241 -14.74 -18.28 -10.35
N VAL A 242 -15.44 -18.33 -11.48
CA VAL A 242 -16.34 -19.48 -11.80
C VAL A 242 -15.54 -20.72 -12.08
N CYS A 243 -14.43 -20.66 -12.85
CA CYS A 243 -13.55 -21.80 -13.10
C CYS A 243 -12.90 -22.34 -11.82
N ARG A 244 -12.46 -21.47 -10.90
CA ARG A 244 -11.93 -21.93 -9.60
C ARG A 244 -12.99 -22.56 -8.70
N LEU A 245 -14.22 -22.07 -8.74
CA LEU A 245 -15.34 -22.65 -7.96
C LEU A 245 -15.86 -23.97 -8.52
N LEU A 246 -15.54 -24.29 -9.80
CA LEU A 246 -15.93 -25.57 -10.42
C LEU A 246 -14.83 -26.64 -10.30
N LEU A 247 -13.61 -26.24 -9.89
CA LEU A 247 -12.46 -27.15 -9.72
C LEU A 247 -12.17 -27.50 -8.26
N GLU A 248 -12.88 -26.90 -7.29
CA GLU A 248 -12.96 -27.28 -5.86
C GLU A 248 -14.30 -27.94 -5.55
#